data_9fe083a7b68cc18259e554f68eb10bad
#
_entry.id   9fe083a7b68cc18259e554f68eb10bad
#
_cell.length_a   1.000
_cell.length_b   1.000
_cell.length_c   1.000
_cell.angle_alpha   90.00
_cell.angle_beta   90.00
_cell.angle_gamma   90.00
#
_symmetry.space_group_name_H-M   'P 1'
#
loop_
_entity.id
_entity.type
_entity.pdbx_description
1 polymer ?
#
loop_
_entity_poly.entity_id
_entity_poly.type
_entity_poly.pdbx_seq_one_letter_code
_entity_poly.pdbx_strand_id
1 'polypeptide(L)'
;MEVKALVEQQGIIKFNREEIEESLKRIEEKYRNLVFTEEEVSSAKKERTKLNNLSKDLATYRKNIVAEVTAPLKTFEDFMKEAEKRTEVLSKNIGIQIETFEEKEKQERVLKVKNYVVKKMEDNQKYKEFVNMFIYTDSIYTNKGSYTATGNIGIKLAEHITNIFKQMDEILIGREAEEKLLDEKRKLVISTCKSISELLNLEISLDPKNFTYLENSTLEEISEEIKESGNRAKKQQDEKLEEIKKREYEKAQQELEKEEVVVVKKV
;
A
#
# COMPACT_ATOMS: atom_id res chain seq x y z
N MET A 1 17.81 -29.04 -32.27
CA MET A 1 17.80 -30.52 -32.19
C MET A 1 16.59 -30.99 -32.99
N GLU A 2 16.85 -31.76 -34.02
CA GLU A 2 15.77 -32.34 -34.87
C GLU A 2 15.46 -33.72 -34.33
N VAL A 3 14.22 -33.98 -33.96
CA VAL A 3 13.77 -35.31 -33.49
C VAL A 3 13.32 -36.08 -34.72
N LYS A 4 14.02 -37.17 -35.02
CA LYS A 4 13.64 -38.10 -36.08
C LYS A 4 13.11 -39.36 -35.44
N ALA A 5 11.81 -39.56 -35.49
CA ALA A 5 11.17 -40.84 -35.15
C ALA A 5 10.67 -41.50 -36.46
N LEU A 6 11.07 -42.71 -36.70
CA LEU A 6 10.62 -43.51 -37.85
C LEU A 6 9.76 -44.65 -37.29
N VAL A 7 8.53 -44.75 -37.79
CA VAL A 7 7.69 -45.93 -37.55
C VAL A 7 8.10 -46.98 -38.57
N GLU A 8 8.97 -47.92 -38.20
CA GLU A 8 9.49 -48.95 -39.11
C GLU A 8 8.47 -49.99 -39.49
N GLN A 9 7.50 -50.29 -38.67
CA GLN A 9 6.36 -51.17 -38.95
C GLN A 9 5.08 -50.65 -38.33
N GLN A 10 4.02 -50.50 -39.11
CA GLN A 10 2.67 -50.39 -38.55
C GLN A 10 2.35 -51.70 -37.82
N GLY A 11 1.83 -51.65 -36.62
CA GLY A 11 1.46 -52.83 -35.81
C GLY A 11 0.34 -53.62 -36.51
N ILE A 12 0.73 -54.55 -37.41
CA ILE A 12 -0.20 -55.46 -38.06
C ILE A 12 -0.36 -56.66 -37.15
N ILE A 13 -1.52 -56.80 -36.53
CA ILE A 13 -1.87 -57.97 -35.73
C ILE A 13 -2.52 -58.96 -36.68
N LYS A 14 -1.85 -60.10 -36.93
CA LYS A 14 -2.44 -61.22 -37.64
C LYS A 14 -3.03 -62.20 -36.64
N PHE A 15 -4.28 -62.50 -36.75
CA PHE A 15 -4.97 -63.45 -35.93
C PHE A 15 -5.92 -64.31 -36.78
N ASN A 16 -6.25 -65.52 -36.33
CA ASN A 16 -7.09 -66.49 -37.02
C ASN A 16 -8.60 -66.17 -36.81
N ARG A 17 -9.01 -65.01 -37.32
CA ARG A 17 -10.36 -64.48 -37.18
C ARG A 17 -11.44 -65.46 -37.59
N GLU A 18 -11.28 -66.11 -38.74
CA GLU A 18 -12.27 -67.06 -39.33
C GLU A 18 -12.47 -68.27 -38.42
N GLU A 19 -11.37 -68.83 -37.87
CA GLU A 19 -11.43 -69.97 -36.95
C GLU A 19 -12.08 -69.62 -35.63
N ILE A 20 -11.83 -68.38 -35.13
CA ILE A 20 -12.45 -67.91 -33.93
C ILE A 20 -13.96 -67.67 -34.13
N GLU A 21 -14.34 -67.07 -35.25
CA GLU A 21 -15.76 -66.84 -35.62
C GLU A 21 -16.51 -68.18 -35.79
N GLU A 22 -15.93 -69.16 -36.45
CA GLU A 22 -16.52 -70.47 -36.59
C GLU A 22 -16.69 -71.18 -35.21
N SER A 23 -15.67 -71.07 -34.36
CA SER A 23 -15.74 -71.65 -33.00
C SER A 23 -16.82 -70.99 -32.17
N LEU A 24 -16.95 -69.66 -32.25
CA LEU A 24 -18.01 -68.92 -31.54
C LEU A 24 -19.40 -69.28 -32.07
N LYS A 25 -19.59 -69.42 -33.40
CA LYS A 25 -20.85 -69.88 -33.99
C LYS A 25 -21.25 -71.26 -33.51
N ARG A 26 -20.31 -72.19 -33.45
CA ARG A 26 -20.57 -73.54 -32.91
C ARG A 26 -20.98 -73.47 -31.41
N ILE A 27 -20.38 -72.61 -30.66
CA ILE A 27 -20.72 -72.39 -29.26
C ILE A 27 -22.14 -71.77 -29.14
N GLU A 28 -22.41 -70.73 -29.94
CA GLU A 28 -23.74 -70.08 -29.98
C GLU A 28 -24.84 -71.08 -30.38
N GLU A 29 -24.63 -71.85 -31.39
CA GLU A 29 -25.59 -72.89 -31.87
C GLU A 29 -25.84 -73.93 -30.80
N LYS A 30 -24.77 -74.35 -30.10
CA LYS A 30 -24.89 -75.34 -28.97
C LYS A 30 -25.75 -74.82 -27.81
N TYR A 31 -25.64 -73.54 -27.51
CA TYR A 31 -26.30 -73.00 -26.29
C TYR A 31 -27.57 -72.18 -26.57
N ARG A 32 -27.84 -71.78 -27.82
CA ARG A 32 -28.99 -70.93 -28.18
C ARG A 32 -30.33 -71.49 -27.79
N ASN A 33 -30.53 -72.80 -27.94
CA ASN A 33 -31.81 -73.47 -27.73
C ASN A 33 -31.76 -74.45 -26.51
N LEU A 34 -30.75 -74.34 -25.66
CA LEU A 34 -30.57 -75.24 -24.54
C LEU A 34 -31.51 -74.82 -23.42
N VAL A 35 -32.47 -75.66 -23.08
CA VAL A 35 -33.39 -75.48 -21.94
C VAL A 35 -33.06 -76.57 -20.92
N PHE A 36 -32.69 -76.15 -19.74
CA PHE A 36 -32.35 -77.07 -18.66
C PHE A 36 -33.58 -77.34 -17.81
N THR A 37 -33.77 -78.61 -17.45
CA THR A 37 -34.76 -79.03 -16.47
C THR A 37 -34.22 -78.79 -15.02
N GLU A 38 -35.10 -78.87 -14.01
CA GLU A 38 -34.70 -78.77 -12.58
C GLU A 38 -33.61 -79.73 -12.17
N GLU A 39 -33.63 -80.97 -12.70
CA GLU A 39 -32.64 -82.00 -12.46
C GLU A 39 -31.28 -81.70 -13.09
N GLU A 40 -31.27 -80.93 -14.16
CA GLU A 40 -30.05 -80.56 -14.92
C GLU A 40 -29.37 -79.23 -14.44
N VAL A 41 -29.89 -78.56 -13.39
CA VAL A 41 -29.35 -77.33 -12.83
C VAL A 41 -27.85 -77.46 -12.48
N SER A 42 -27.40 -78.55 -11.96
CA SER A 42 -25.97 -78.82 -11.65
C SER A 42 -25.11 -78.84 -12.91
N SER A 43 -25.60 -79.42 -14.01
CA SER A 43 -24.93 -79.45 -15.30
C SER A 43 -24.90 -78.09 -15.94
N ALA A 44 -26.01 -77.34 -15.89
CA ALA A 44 -26.13 -75.98 -16.35
C ALA A 44 -25.09 -75.03 -15.69
N LYS A 45 -24.90 -75.15 -14.35
CA LYS A 45 -23.86 -74.40 -13.64
C LYS A 45 -22.45 -74.69 -14.13
N LYS A 46 -22.15 -75.95 -14.42
CA LYS A 46 -20.84 -76.32 -15.01
C LYS A 46 -20.62 -75.76 -16.40
N GLU A 47 -21.63 -75.81 -17.28
CA GLU A 47 -21.55 -75.21 -18.61
C GLU A 47 -21.40 -73.68 -18.57
N ARG A 48 -22.17 -73.01 -17.69
CA ARG A 48 -21.99 -71.56 -17.45
C ARG A 48 -20.58 -71.21 -16.98
N THR A 49 -20.00 -72.04 -16.07
CA THR A 49 -18.61 -71.85 -15.61
C THR A 49 -17.62 -71.96 -16.74
N LYS A 50 -17.80 -72.92 -17.68
CA LYS A 50 -16.95 -73.05 -18.88
C LYS A 50 -17.02 -71.79 -19.77
N LEU A 51 -18.23 -71.27 -20.03
CA LEU A 51 -18.43 -70.05 -20.84
C LEU A 51 -17.81 -68.80 -20.15
N ASN A 52 -17.96 -68.69 -18.84
CA ASN A 52 -17.33 -67.58 -18.10
C ASN A 52 -15.78 -67.67 -18.14
N ASN A 53 -15.23 -68.88 -18.05
CA ASN A 53 -13.77 -69.06 -18.18
C ASN A 53 -13.30 -68.73 -19.58
N LEU A 54 -13.99 -69.17 -20.63
CA LEU A 54 -13.67 -68.81 -22.01
C LEU A 54 -13.69 -67.29 -22.20
N SER A 55 -14.71 -66.59 -21.69
CA SER A 55 -14.78 -65.11 -21.73
C SER A 55 -13.58 -64.45 -21.05
N LYS A 56 -13.16 -64.95 -19.87
CA LYS A 56 -11.98 -64.46 -19.15
C LYS A 56 -10.68 -64.71 -19.93
N ASP A 57 -10.56 -65.91 -20.51
CA ASP A 57 -9.37 -66.26 -21.31
C ASP A 57 -9.25 -65.37 -22.57
N LEU A 58 -10.35 -65.11 -23.29
CA LEU A 58 -10.40 -64.15 -24.40
C LEU A 58 -10.03 -62.73 -23.98
N ALA A 59 -10.55 -62.26 -22.82
CA ALA A 59 -10.22 -60.93 -22.29
C ALA A 59 -8.74 -60.84 -21.90
N THR A 60 -8.18 -61.90 -21.30
CA THR A 60 -6.76 -61.95 -20.94
C THR A 60 -5.86 -61.96 -22.17
N TYR A 61 -6.20 -62.76 -23.15
CA TYR A 61 -5.46 -62.81 -24.41
C TYR A 61 -5.45 -61.44 -25.11
N ARG A 62 -6.62 -60.80 -25.22
CA ARG A 62 -6.72 -59.42 -25.75
C ARG A 62 -5.81 -58.44 -25.03
N LYS A 63 -5.83 -58.46 -23.70
CA LYS A 63 -5.00 -57.56 -22.85
C LYS A 63 -3.50 -57.77 -23.10
N ASN A 64 -3.07 -59.02 -23.19
CA ASN A 64 -1.67 -59.38 -23.41
C ASN A 64 -1.18 -58.88 -24.78
N ILE A 65 -1.94 -59.13 -25.85
CA ILE A 65 -1.58 -58.68 -27.20
C ILE A 65 -1.55 -57.12 -27.27
N VAL A 66 -2.54 -56.46 -26.68
CA VAL A 66 -2.53 -54.97 -26.62
C VAL A 66 -1.31 -54.46 -25.89
N ALA A 67 -0.96 -55.07 -24.72
CA ALA A 67 0.22 -54.67 -23.97
C ALA A 67 1.52 -54.85 -24.77
N GLU A 68 1.66 -55.99 -25.45
CA GLU A 68 2.83 -56.30 -26.30
C GLU A 68 3.00 -55.29 -27.43
N VAL A 69 1.93 -54.91 -28.11
CA VAL A 69 1.94 -53.93 -29.23
C VAL A 69 2.19 -52.50 -28.72
N THR A 70 1.70 -52.15 -27.53
CA THR A 70 1.85 -50.78 -26.99
C THR A 70 3.12 -50.57 -26.19
N ALA A 71 3.84 -51.62 -25.81
CA ALA A 71 5.06 -51.48 -25.00
C ALA A 71 6.15 -50.60 -25.64
N PRO A 72 6.48 -50.76 -26.93
CA PRO A 72 7.46 -49.88 -27.56
C PRO A 72 7.00 -48.39 -27.63
N LEU A 73 5.72 -48.16 -27.87
CA LEU A 73 5.12 -46.85 -27.89
C LEU A 73 5.21 -46.16 -26.53
N LYS A 74 4.96 -46.89 -25.47
CA LYS A 74 5.07 -46.39 -24.08
C LYS A 74 6.52 -45.99 -23.74
N THR A 75 7.49 -46.82 -24.14
CA THR A 75 8.91 -46.49 -23.93
C THR A 75 9.31 -45.19 -24.65
N PHE A 76 8.83 -44.97 -25.88
CA PHE A 76 9.04 -43.73 -26.61
C PHE A 76 8.37 -42.52 -25.92
N GLU A 77 7.11 -42.66 -25.52
CA GLU A 77 6.38 -41.60 -24.79
C GLU A 77 7.07 -41.22 -23.48
N ASP A 78 7.50 -42.18 -22.68
CA ASP A 78 8.17 -41.94 -21.41
C ASP A 78 9.50 -41.21 -21.61
N PHE A 79 10.28 -41.60 -22.65
CA PHE A 79 11.50 -40.91 -23.03
C PHE A 79 11.25 -39.46 -23.47
N MET A 80 10.23 -39.23 -24.32
CA MET A 80 9.88 -37.89 -24.80
C MET A 80 9.43 -36.98 -23.65
N LYS A 81 8.58 -37.48 -22.74
CA LYS A 81 8.13 -36.77 -21.57
C LYS A 81 9.30 -36.38 -20.65
N GLU A 82 10.28 -37.26 -20.50
CA GLU A 82 11.48 -36.93 -19.72
C GLU A 82 12.33 -35.86 -20.42
N ALA A 83 12.49 -35.93 -21.75
CA ALA A 83 13.19 -34.90 -22.50
C ALA A 83 12.50 -33.52 -22.42
N GLU A 84 11.17 -33.48 -22.54
CA GLU A 84 10.36 -32.26 -22.36
C GLU A 84 10.57 -31.68 -20.98
N LYS A 85 10.49 -32.48 -19.93
CA LYS A 85 10.70 -32.05 -18.54
C LYS A 85 12.09 -31.45 -18.31
N ARG A 86 13.13 -32.06 -18.87
CA ARG A 86 14.49 -31.53 -18.80
C ARG A 86 14.61 -30.15 -19.47
N THR A 87 14.02 -29.98 -20.64
CA THR A 87 14.05 -28.68 -21.36
C THR A 87 13.24 -27.62 -20.61
N GLU A 88 12.12 -27.98 -20.01
CA GLU A 88 11.32 -27.09 -19.18
C GLU A 88 12.09 -26.59 -17.94
N VAL A 89 12.81 -27.47 -17.25
CA VAL A 89 13.66 -27.10 -16.11
C VAL A 89 14.77 -26.12 -16.54
N LEU A 90 15.42 -26.35 -17.67
CA LEU A 90 16.44 -25.44 -18.21
C LEU A 90 15.85 -24.08 -18.56
N SER A 91 14.68 -24.03 -19.20
CA SER A 91 13.98 -22.79 -19.53
C SER A 91 13.62 -21.99 -18.27
N LYS A 92 13.11 -22.65 -17.23
CA LYS A 92 12.82 -22.00 -15.94
C LYS A 92 14.07 -21.43 -15.27
N ASN A 93 15.18 -22.16 -15.30
CA ASN A 93 16.46 -21.68 -14.73
C ASN A 93 16.98 -20.43 -15.45
N ILE A 94 16.86 -20.40 -16.78
CA ILE A 94 17.20 -19.21 -17.58
C ILE A 94 16.27 -18.05 -17.23
N GLY A 95 14.96 -18.28 -17.07
CA GLY A 95 14.00 -17.27 -16.66
C GLY A 95 14.37 -16.63 -15.32
N ILE A 96 14.70 -17.42 -14.30
CA ILE A 96 15.15 -16.95 -12.98
C ILE A 96 16.41 -16.07 -13.10
N GLN A 97 17.37 -16.46 -13.95
CA GLN A 97 18.59 -15.65 -14.17
C GLN A 97 18.25 -14.30 -14.81
N ILE A 98 17.37 -14.29 -15.82
CA ILE A 98 16.90 -13.06 -16.48
C ILE A 98 16.25 -12.13 -15.44
N GLU A 99 15.28 -12.64 -14.66
CA GLU A 99 14.60 -11.87 -13.60
C GLU A 99 15.60 -11.29 -12.60
N THR A 100 16.60 -12.07 -12.21
CA THR A 100 17.65 -11.60 -11.28
C THR A 100 18.47 -10.45 -11.88
N PHE A 101 18.82 -10.52 -13.16
CA PHE A 101 19.54 -9.45 -13.85
C PHE A 101 18.65 -8.20 -14.01
N GLU A 102 17.39 -8.35 -14.39
CA GLU A 102 16.46 -7.23 -14.55
C GLU A 102 16.23 -6.50 -13.23
N GLU A 103 16.06 -7.24 -12.14
CA GLU A 103 15.91 -6.64 -10.80
C GLU A 103 17.18 -5.91 -10.35
N LYS A 104 18.34 -6.47 -10.62
CA LYS A 104 19.62 -5.81 -10.33
C LYS A 104 19.79 -4.51 -11.13
N GLU A 105 19.52 -4.54 -12.43
CA GLU A 105 19.52 -3.32 -13.26
C GLU A 105 18.56 -2.26 -12.76
N LYS A 106 17.36 -2.69 -12.30
CA LYS A 106 16.36 -1.79 -11.72
C LYS A 106 16.87 -1.13 -10.44
N GLN A 107 17.49 -1.89 -9.56
CA GLN A 107 18.10 -1.36 -8.32
C GLN A 107 19.23 -0.37 -8.62
N GLU A 108 20.08 -0.67 -9.59
CA GLU A 108 21.15 0.24 -10.03
C GLU A 108 20.59 1.56 -10.59
N ARG A 109 19.50 1.51 -11.37
CA ARG A 109 18.82 2.71 -11.86
C ARG A 109 18.29 3.57 -10.72
N VAL A 110 17.57 2.95 -9.77
CA VAL A 110 17.04 3.65 -8.57
C VAL A 110 18.19 4.25 -7.75
N LEU A 111 19.28 3.52 -7.56
CA LEU A 111 20.44 4.02 -6.82
C LEU A 111 21.08 5.26 -7.48
N LYS A 112 21.18 5.28 -8.80
CA LYS A 112 21.67 6.46 -9.53
C LYS A 112 20.81 7.69 -9.28
N VAL A 113 19.48 7.53 -9.27
CA VAL A 113 18.55 8.63 -8.98
C VAL A 113 18.69 9.07 -7.53
N LYS A 114 18.74 8.12 -6.59
CA LYS A 114 18.95 8.44 -5.17
C LYS A 114 20.21 9.28 -4.97
N ASN A 115 21.31 8.86 -5.55
CA ASN A 115 22.58 9.60 -5.45
C ASN A 115 22.48 11.00 -6.08
N TYR A 116 21.80 11.13 -7.21
CA TYR A 116 21.57 12.43 -7.85
C TYR A 116 20.73 13.37 -6.97
N VAL A 117 19.62 12.85 -6.41
CA VAL A 117 18.74 13.61 -5.51
C VAL A 117 19.48 14.00 -4.23
N VAL A 118 20.19 13.04 -3.59
CA VAL A 118 20.95 13.30 -2.37
C VAL A 118 22.00 14.40 -2.61
N LYS A 119 22.75 14.34 -3.70
CA LYS A 119 23.72 15.37 -4.03
C LYS A 119 23.07 16.73 -4.16
N LYS A 120 21.92 16.84 -4.87
CA LYS A 120 21.19 18.10 -4.97
C LYS A 120 20.67 18.62 -3.64
N MET A 121 20.29 17.72 -2.71
CA MET A 121 19.85 18.09 -1.37
C MET A 121 21.02 18.49 -0.46
N GLU A 122 22.21 17.90 -0.64
CA GLU A 122 23.42 18.27 0.11
C GLU A 122 23.90 19.68 -0.28
N ASP A 123 23.81 20.03 -1.58
CA ASP A 123 24.10 21.36 -2.07
C ASP A 123 23.13 22.43 -1.49
N ASN A 124 21.97 22.02 -0.99
CA ASN A 124 20.93 22.87 -0.42
C ASN A 124 20.27 22.23 0.81
N GLN A 125 20.81 22.51 1.99
CA GLN A 125 20.37 21.89 3.27
C GLN A 125 18.89 22.09 3.59
N LYS A 126 18.24 23.15 3.01
CA LYS A 126 16.83 23.44 3.18
C LYS A 126 15.89 22.30 2.72
N TYR A 127 16.37 21.40 1.84
CA TYR A 127 15.54 20.29 1.33
C TYR A 127 15.63 19.00 2.15
N LYS A 128 16.48 18.93 3.17
CA LYS A 128 16.69 17.68 3.93
C LYS A 128 15.43 17.08 4.54
N GLU A 129 14.51 17.92 4.99
CA GLU A 129 13.24 17.48 5.58
C GLU A 129 12.28 16.83 4.56
N PHE A 130 12.46 17.09 3.26
CA PHE A 130 11.59 16.63 2.19
C PHE A 130 12.03 15.33 1.52
N VAL A 131 12.98 14.60 2.08
CA VAL A 131 13.51 13.36 1.48
C VAL A 131 12.41 12.34 1.16
N ASN A 132 11.32 12.34 1.93
CA ASN A 132 10.18 11.44 1.76
C ASN A 132 9.27 11.81 0.56
N MET A 133 9.46 12.94 -0.08
CA MET A 133 8.71 13.31 -1.30
C MET A 133 9.13 12.48 -2.52
N PHE A 134 10.27 11.78 -2.45
CA PHE A 134 10.74 10.88 -3.51
C PHE A 134 10.32 9.42 -3.23
N ILE A 135 9.29 8.96 -3.93
CA ILE A 135 8.80 7.58 -3.83
C ILE A 135 9.50 6.71 -4.88
N TYR A 136 10.68 6.22 -4.55
CA TYR A 136 11.56 5.49 -5.49
C TYR A 136 11.01 4.16 -6.01
N THR A 137 9.88 3.68 -5.51
CA THR A 137 9.15 2.52 -6.03
C THR A 137 8.28 2.84 -7.24
N ASP A 138 8.02 4.13 -7.51
CA ASP A 138 7.20 4.55 -8.63
C ASP A 138 7.84 4.14 -9.96
N SER A 139 6.97 3.86 -10.94
CA SER A 139 7.38 3.36 -12.26
C SER A 139 8.33 4.31 -12.99
N ILE A 140 8.23 5.62 -12.74
CA ILE A 140 9.12 6.61 -13.36
C ILE A 140 10.59 6.41 -12.99
N TYR A 141 10.89 5.91 -11.76
CA TYR A 141 12.24 5.65 -11.29
C TYR A 141 12.75 4.27 -11.69
N THR A 142 11.85 3.31 -11.91
CA THR A 142 12.19 1.92 -12.16
C THR A 142 12.17 1.55 -13.64
N ASN A 143 11.39 2.24 -14.46
CA ASN A 143 11.22 1.97 -15.87
C ASN A 143 12.49 2.32 -16.67
N LYS A 144 12.96 1.37 -17.49
CA LYS A 144 14.11 1.54 -18.38
C LYS A 144 13.93 2.71 -19.35
N GLY A 145 12.70 2.97 -19.82
CA GLY A 145 12.37 4.10 -20.71
C GLY A 145 12.52 5.49 -20.09
N SER A 146 12.68 5.59 -18.77
CA SER A 146 12.97 6.84 -18.06
C SER A 146 14.46 7.24 -18.11
N TYR A 147 15.31 6.38 -18.68
CA TYR A 147 16.75 6.56 -18.77
C TYR A 147 17.20 6.59 -20.22
N THR A 148 18.34 7.21 -20.49
CA THR A 148 18.99 7.21 -21.80
C THR A 148 19.55 5.81 -22.12
N ALA A 149 19.91 5.57 -23.38
CA ALA A 149 20.57 4.33 -23.79
C ALA A 149 21.89 4.06 -23.01
N THR A 150 22.55 5.09 -22.52
CA THR A 150 23.75 5.00 -21.67
C THR A 150 23.44 4.85 -20.19
N GLY A 151 22.15 4.71 -19.80
CA GLY A 151 21.71 4.53 -18.43
C GLY A 151 21.77 5.79 -17.56
N ASN A 152 21.85 6.98 -18.17
CA ASN A 152 21.77 8.26 -17.47
C ASN A 152 20.28 8.67 -17.30
N ILE A 153 20.00 9.62 -16.40
CA ILE A 153 18.64 10.15 -16.16
C ILE A 153 18.14 10.78 -17.45
N GLY A 154 17.00 10.30 -17.95
CA GLY A 154 16.35 10.83 -19.14
C GLY A 154 15.58 12.13 -18.86
N ILE A 155 15.19 12.85 -19.92
CA ILE A 155 14.55 14.16 -19.82
C ILE A 155 13.29 14.11 -18.93
N LYS A 156 12.37 13.17 -19.18
CA LYS A 156 11.13 13.05 -18.42
C LYS A 156 11.35 12.83 -16.92
N LEU A 157 12.36 12.01 -16.57
CA LEU A 157 12.72 11.74 -15.19
C LEU A 157 13.37 12.98 -14.55
N ALA A 158 14.22 13.69 -15.29
CA ALA A 158 14.82 14.95 -14.83
C ALA A 158 13.76 16.03 -14.59
N GLU A 159 12.78 16.17 -15.47
CA GLU A 159 11.63 17.06 -15.29
C GLU A 159 10.80 16.70 -14.07
N HIS A 160 10.51 15.42 -13.89
CA HIS A 160 9.79 14.94 -12.69
C HIS A 160 10.51 15.29 -11.39
N ILE A 161 11.82 15.01 -11.32
CA ILE A 161 12.65 15.39 -10.17
C ILE A 161 12.64 16.92 -9.96
N THR A 162 12.76 17.68 -11.02
CA THR A 162 12.76 19.15 -10.96
C THR A 162 11.42 19.69 -10.44
N ASN A 163 10.31 19.07 -10.83
CA ASN A 163 8.98 19.48 -10.34
C ASN A 163 8.82 19.19 -8.84
N ILE A 164 9.38 18.07 -8.34
CA ILE A 164 9.38 17.80 -6.90
C ILE A 164 10.18 18.89 -6.15
N PHE A 165 11.35 19.30 -6.64
CA PHE A 165 12.11 20.40 -6.03
C PHE A 165 11.35 21.74 -6.07
N LYS A 166 10.62 22.05 -7.15
CA LYS A 166 9.75 23.23 -7.20
C LYS A 166 8.64 23.19 -6.14
N GLN A 167 8.00 22.03 -5.94
CA GLN A 167 7.01 21.86 -4.88
C GLN A 167 7.61 22.08 -3.48
N MET A 168 8.84 21.61 -3.25
CA MET A 168 9.54 21.89 -2.00
C MET A 168 9.79 23.38 -1.80
N ASP A 169 10.22 24.11 -2.85
CA ASP A 169 10.41 25.57 -2.79
C ASP A 169 9.09 26.29 -2.50
N GLU A 170 7.99 25.89 -3.11
CA GLU A 170 6.66 26.46 -2.85
C GLU A 170 6.24 26.28 -1.38
N ILE A 171 6.47 25.08 -0.81
CA ILE A 171 6.20 24.81 0.61
C ILE A 171 7.07 25.69 1.52
N LEU A 172 8.36 25.83 1.22
CA LEU A 172 9.27 26.68 2.00
C LEU A 172 8.87 28.16 1.94
N ILE A 173 8.53 28.67 0.76
CA ILE A 173 8.04 30.05 0.57
C ILE A 173 6.76 30.27 1.38
N GLY A 174 5.83 29.30 1.35
CA GLY A 174 4.60 29.35 2.15
C GLY A 174 4.89 29.46 3.65
N ARG A 175 5.77 28.61 4.18
CA ARG A 175 6.17 28.62 5.60
C ARG A 175 6.85 29.94 6.00
N GLU A 176 7.74 30.45 5.15
CA GLU A 176 8.38 31.75 5.40
C GLU A 176 7.38 32.93 5.43
N ALA A 177 6.36 32.86 4.56
CA ALA A 177 5.29 33.86 4.54
C ALA A 177 4.41 33.78 5.80
N GLU A 178 4.05 32.56 6.23
CA GLU A 178 3.30 32.33 7.47
C GLU A 178 4.08 32.81 8.71
N GLU A 179 5.37 32.53 8.78
CA GLU A 179 6.23 32.96 9.90
C GLU A 179 6.35 34.49 9.96
N LYS A 180 6.52 35.16 8.81
CA LYS A 180 6.53 36.63 8.71
C LYS A 180 5.22 37.23 9.17
N LEU A 181 4.09 36.68 8.72
CA LEU A 181 2.77 37.15 9.13
C LEU A 181 2.57 36.99 10.64
N LEU A 182 3.03 35.87 11.21
CA LEU A 182 2.97 35.63 12.66
C LEU A 182 3.82 36.65 13.43
N ASP A 183 5.03 36.95 12.95
CA ASP A 183 5.90 37.96 13.55
C ASP A 183 5.26 39.37 13.48
N GLU A 184 4.64 39.73 12.34
CA GLU A 184 3.90 40.96 12.20
C GLU A 184 2.73 41.07 13.17
N LYS A 185 1.95 40.00 13.34
CA LYS A 185 0.87 39.92 14.33
C LYS A 185 1.38 40.11 15.75
N ARG A 186 2.49 39.45 16.12
CA ARG A 186 3.12 39.61 17.44
C ARG A 186 3.58 41.04 17.71
N LYS A 187 4.19 41.68 16.71
CA LYS A 187 4.60 43.08 16.78
C LYS A 187 3.39 44.01 16.93
N LEU A 188 2.31 43.75 16.19
CA LEU A 188 1.05 44.47 16.33
C LEU A 188 0.47 44.37 17.72
N VAL A 189 0.40 43.16 18.32
CA VAL A 189 -0.06 42.95 19.70
C VAL A 189 0.74 43.82 20.67
N ILE A 190 2.08 43.77 20.59
CA ILE A 190 2.96 44.51 21.48
C ILE A 190 2.73 46.02 21.34
N SER A 191 2.71 46.55 20.09
CA SER A 191 2.55 47.97 19.84
C SER A 191 1.16 48.47 20.24
N THR A 192 0.11 47.69 19.95
CA THR A 192 -1.27 48.06 20.31
C THR A 192 -1.50 48.06 21.80
N CYS A 193 -1.03 47.02 22.53
CA CYS A 193 -1.09 47.00 24.00
C CYS A 193 -0.43 48.24 24.62
N LYS A 194 0.76 48.63 24.12
CA LYS A 194 1.46 49.81 24.59
C LYS A 194 0.66 51.07 24.29
N SER A 195 0.22 51.27 23.03
CA SER A 195 -0.52 52.50 22.63
C SER A 195 -1.85 52.66 23.38
N ILE A 196 -2.61 51.56 23.58
CA ILE A 196 -3.87 51.62 24.30
C ILE A 196 -3.63 51.89 25.81
N SER A 197 -2.61 51.28 26.38
CA SER A 197 -2.26 51.54 27.79
C SER A 197 -1.88 52.98 28.02
N GLU A 198 -1.11 53.59 27.13
CA GLU A 198 -0.72 55.02 27.18
C GLU A 198 -1.93 55.95 26.92
N LEU A 199 -2.74 55.64 25.88
CA LEU A 199 -3.92 56.47 25.53
C LEU A 199 -4.95 56.55 26.67
N LEU A 200 -5.19 55.41 27.33
CA LEU A 200 -6.17 55.31 28.43
C LEU A 200 -5.58 55.65 29.80
N ASN A 201 -4.31 55.98 29.91
CA ASN A 201 -3.58 56.20 31.15
C ASN A 201 -3.84 55.07 32.17
N LEU A 202 -3.60 53.84 31.77
CA LEU A 202 -3.76 52.70 32.65
C LEU A 202 -2.63 52.63 33.67
N GLU A 203 -2.96 52.48 34.96
CA GLU A 203 -1.97 52.27 36.04
C GLU A 203 -1.15 50.99 35.81
N ILE A 204 -1.82 49.93 35.32
CA ILE A 204 -1.22 48.66 34.93
C ILE A 204 -1.38 48.51 33.43
N SER A 205 -0.25 48.51 32.72
CA SER A 205 -0.22 48.33 31.25
C SER A 205 -0.75 46.94 30.88
N LEU A 206 -1.38 46.87 29.67
CA LEU A 206 -1.80 45.58 29.10
C LEU A 206 -0.57 44.72 28.80
N ASP A 207 -0.54 43.48 29.31
CA ASP A 207 0.52 42.53 29.03
C ASP A 207 0.27 41.84 27.67
N PRO A 208 1.14 42.00 26.67
CA PRO A 208 1.01 41.33 25.36
C PRO A 208 0.87 39.82 25.45
N LYS A 209 1.42 39.19 26.52
CA LYS A 209 1.34 37.74 26.72
C LYS A 209 -0.10 37.23 26.89
N ASN A 210 -1.00 38.07 27.35
CA ASN A 210 -2.40 37.74 27.51
C ASN A 210 -3.16 37.64 26.19
N PHE A 211 -2.55 38.03 25.07
CA PHE A 211 -3.16 38.09 23.73
C PHE A 211 -2.51 37.11 22.74
N THR A 212 -1.72 36.14 23.19
CA THR A 212 -1.07 35.13 22.31
C THR A 212 -2.10 34.24 21.61
N TYR A 213 -3.31 34.05 22.17
CA TYR A 213 -4.40 33.31 21.54
C TYR A 213 -4.93 33.97 20.26
N LEU A 214 -4.64 35.25 20.04
CA LEU A 214 -5.04 36.00 18.84
C LEU A 214 -4.13 35.75 17.63
N GLU A 215 -3.11 34.91 17.72
CA GLU A 215 -2.22 34.59 16.60
C GLU A 215 -2.98 34.04 15.37
N ASN A 216 -4.13 33.38 15.61
CA ASN A 216 -5.02 32.87 14.54
C ASN A 216 -6.06 33.88 14.06
N SER A 217 -6.15 35.08 14.64
CA SER A 217 -7.10 36.12 14.30
C SER A 217 -6.57 37.06 13.22
N THR A 218 -7.44 37.80 12.57
CA THR A 218 -7.04 38.87 11.62
C THR A 218 -6.38 40.05 12.37
N LEU A 219 -5.66 40.91 11.64
CA LEU A 219 -5.03 42.10 12.23
C LEU A 219 -6.07 43.05 12.82
N GLU A 220 -7.26 43.15 12.21
CA GLU A 220 -8.38 43.95 12.71
C GLU A 220 -8.95 43.39 14.02
N GLU A 221 -9.24 42.11 14.07
CA GLU A 221 -9.72 41.42 15.30
C GLU A 221 -8.74 41.56 16.47
N ILE A 222 -7.42 41.42 16.19
CA ILE A 222 -6.38 41.63 17.19
C ILE A 222 -6.47 43.07 17.79
N SER A 223 -6.56 44.06 16.90
CA SER A 223 -6.60 45.45 17.32
C SER A 223 -7.87 45.80 18.11
N GLU A 224 -9.00 45.26 17.73
CA GLU A 224 -10.29 45.47 18.36
C GLU A 224 -10.37 44.81 19.75
N GLU A 225 -9.93 43.55 19.88
CA GLU A 225 -9.93 42.83 21.17
C GLU A 225 -9.00 43.49 22.19
N ILE A 226 -7.82 43.96 21.80
CA ILE A 226 -6.91 44.69 22.69
C ILE A 226 -7.54 46.02 23.13
N LYS A 227 -8.24 46.73 22.24
CA LYS A 227 -8.93 47.98 22.55
C LYS A 227 -10.08 47.79 23.50
N GLU A 228 -10.88 46.75 23.31
CA GLU A 228 -11.94 46.39 24.27
C GLU A 228 -11.39 45.99 25.64
N SER A 229 -10.29 45.20 25.64
CA SER A 229 -9.62 44.84 26.89
C SER A 229 -9.08 46.04 27.63
N GLY A 230 -8.50 47.01 26.91
CA GLY A 230 -8.08 48.31 27.48
C GLY A 230 -9.24 49.09 28.09
N ASN A 231 -10.35 49.19 27.40
CA ASN A 231 -11.55 49.86 27.93
C ASN A 231 -12.11 49.16 29.18
N ARG A 232 -12.12 47.83 29.22
CA ARG A 232 -12.49 47.05 30.40
C ARG A 232 -11.55 47.36 31.57
N ALA A 233 -10.24 47.37 31.34
CA ALA A 233 -9.25 47.69 32.37
C ALA A 233 -9.40 49.13 32.89
N LYS A 234 -9.64 50.10 32.01
CA LYS A 234 -9.88 51.53 32.40
C LYS A 234 -11.12 51.66 33.29
N LYS A 235 -12.22 51.06 32.90
CA LYS A 235 -13.45 51.08 33.70
C LYS A 235 -13.22 50.51 35.11
N GLN A 236 -12.51 49.41 35.25
CA GLN A 236 -12.17 48.82 36.54
C GLN A 236 -11.25 49.75 37.38
N GLN A 237 -10.31 50.43 36.77
CA GLN A 237 -9.46 51.41 37.42
C GLN A 237 -10.26 52.58 37.94
N ASP A 238 -11.16 53.15 37.11
CA ASP A 238 -12.00 54.30 37.50
C ASP A 238 -12.98 53.92 38.59
N GLU A 239 -13.60 52.74 38.56
CA GLU A 239 -14.47 52.21 39.61
C GLU A 239 -13.71 52.09 40.96
N LYS A 240 -12.48 51.56 40.95
CA LYS A 240 -11.63 51.48 42.16
C LYS A 240 -11.27 52.85 42.69
N LEU A 241 -10.97 53.79 41.82
CA LEU A 241 -10.62 55.16 42.22
C LEU A 241 -11.82 55.88 42.90
N GLU A 242 -13.02 55.67 42.37
CA GLU A 242 -14.25 56.19 43.00
C GLU A 242 -14.52 55.55 44.35
N GLU A 243 -14.30 54.23 44.45
CA GLU A 243 -14.46 53.54 45.73
C GLU A 243 -13.45 54.01 46.79
N ILE A 244 -12.21 54.27 46.39
CA ILE A 244 -11.18 54.83 47.28
C ILE A 244 -11.58 56.23 47.76
N LYS A 245 -11.98 57.12 46.83
CA LYS A 245 -12.43 58.48 47.14
C LYS A 245 -13.63 58.48 48.12
N LYS A 246 -14.58 57.54 47.89
CA LYS A 246 -15.73 57.41 48.75
C LYS A 246 -15.32 56.99 50.21
N ARG A 247 -14.42 56.00 50.32
CA ARG A 247 -13.88 55.56 51.57
C ARG A 247 -13.07 56.65 52.32
N GLU A 248 -12.31 57.46 51.57
CA GLU A 248 -11.58 58.59 52.16
C GLU A 248 -12.54 59.68 52.67
N TYR A 249 -13.58 59.98 51.89
CA TYR A 249 -14.63 60.90 52.28
C TYR A 249 -15.38 60.43 53.51
N GLU A 250 -15.77 59.15 53.58
CA GLU A 250 -16.41 58.57 54.79
C GLU A 250 -15.50 58.62 56.04
N LYS A 251 -14.20 58.37 55.83
CA LYS A 251 -13.22 58.50 56.98
C LYS A 251 -13.08 59.95 57.45
N ALA A 252 -12.96 60.91 56.51
CA ALA A 252 -12.87 62.34 56.85
C ALA A 252 -14.13 62.82 57.57
N GLN A 253 -15.32 62.37 57.18
CA GLN A 253 -16.56 62.69 57.95
C GLN A 253 -16.55 62.08 59.35
N GLN A 254 -16.11 60.85 59.52
CA GLN A 254 -15.99 60.21 60.87
C GLN A 254 -14.96 60.86 61.72
N GLU A 255 -13.89 61.41 61.20
CA GLU A 255 -12.90 62.19 61.93
C GLU A 255 -13.46 63.53 62.41
N LEU A 256 -14.17 64.26 61.50
CA LEU A 256 -14.86 65.51 61.88
C LEU A 256 -15.92 65.32 62.93
N GLU A 257 -16.76 64.27 62.85
CA GLU A 257 -17.73 63.93 63.89
C GLU A 257 -17.07 63.62 65.23
N LYS A 258 -15.90 62.96 65.27
CA LYS A 258 -15.15 62.69 66.45
C LYS A 258 -14.56 63.99 67.11
N GLU A 259 -14.08 64.94 66.29
CA GLU A 259 -13.60 66.24 66.76
C GLU A 259 -14.73 67.10 67.31
N GLU A 260 -15.92 67.11 66.66
CA GLU A 260 -17.09 67.85 67.25
C GLU A 260 -17.56 67.25 68.60
N VAL A 261 -17.55 65.92 68.75
CA VAL A 261 -17.91 65.26 69.98
C VAL A 261 -16.90 65.59 71.11
N VAL A 262 -15.63 65.80 70.78
CA VAL A 262 -14.59 66.16 71.76
C VAL A 262 -14.73 67.61 72.18
N VAL A 263 -15.17 68.53 71.26
CA VAL A 263 -15.41 69.94 71.62
C VAL A 263 -16.63 70.11 72.53
N VAL A 264 -17.72 69.36 72.26
CA VAL A 264 -18.94 69.42 73.08
C VAL A 264 -18.74 68.81 74.48
N LYS A 265 -17.75 67.96 74.74
CA LYS A 265 -17.43 67.43 76.11
C LYS A 265 -16.49 68.32 76.94
N LYS A 266 -16.02 69.45 76.38
CA LYS A 266 -15.11 70.43 77.11
C LYS A 266 -15.80 71.73 77.46
N VAL A 267 -17.09 71.91 77.28
CA VAL A 267 -17.94 72.98 77.80
C VAL A 267 -18.78 72.44 78.93
#